data_9a070e1375e260b293a0226daf85926a
#
_entry.id   9a070e1375e260b293a0226daf85926a
#
_cell.length_a   1.000
_cell.length_b   1.000
_cell.length_c   1.000
_cell.angle_alpha   90.00
_cell.angle_beta   90.00
_cell.angle_gamma   90.00
#
_symmetry.space_group_name_H-M   'P 1'
#
loop_
_entity.id
_entity.type
_entity.pdbx_description
1 polymer ?
#
loop_
_entity_poly.entity_id
_entity_poly.type
_entity_poly.pdbx_seq_one_letter_code
_entity_poly.pdbx_strand_id
1 'polypeptide(L)'
;MAIIGTERFGRTGHFSTRAIFGSACLKQASQDEADGVLELLFKYGINHVDTAPGYGDAELRIGPWVKHHRGQFFLATKNDQRKYREARDQFYRSLERLQVD
;
A
#
# COMPACT_ATOMS: atom_id res chain seq x y z
N MET A 1 7.51 -24.17 3.34
CA MET A 1 6.67 -22.96 3.54
C MET A 1 5.48 -23.04 2.61
N ALA A 2 4.29 -22.79 3.13
CA ALA A 2 3.09 -22.73 2.29
C ALA A 2 3.17 -21.53 1.35
N ILE A 3 2.78 -21.74 0.11
CA ILE A 3 2.74 -20.65 -0.90
C ILE A 3 1.33 -20.08 -0.90
N ILE A 4 1.25 -18.75 -0.77
CA ILE A 4 -0.03 -18.05 -0.85
C ILE A 4 -0.45 -18.04 -2.33
N GLY A 5 -1.65 -18.56 -2.60
CA GLY A 5 -2.18 -18.60 -3.96
C GLY A 5 -2.46 -17.22 -4.50
N THR A 6 -2.39 -17.09 -5.82
CA THR A 6 -2.71 -15.85 -6.52
C THR A 6 -3.92 -16.02 -7.42
N GLU A 7 -4.60 -14.92 -7.68
CA GLU A 7 -5.69 -14.88 -8.64
C GLU A 7 -5.62 -13.59 -9.44
N ARG A 8 -6.20 -13.64 -10.62
CA ARG A 8 -6.29 -12.47 -11.47
C ARG A 8 -7.11 -11.38 -10.78
N PHE A 9 -6.57 -10.17 -10.72
CA PHE A 9 -7.25 -9.04 -10.11
C PHE A 9 -7.99 -8.24 -11.19
N GLY A 10 -9.18 -8.72 -11.54
CA GLY A 10 -10.01 -8.08 -12.54
C GLY A 10 -9.29 -7.92 -13.89
N ARG A 11 -9.35 -6.73 -14.47
CA ARG A 11 -8.71 -6.39 -15.74
C ARG A 11 -7.45 -5.56 -15.56
N THR A 12 -6.84 -5.61 -14.40
CA THR A 12 -5.64 -4.80 -14.08
C THR A 12 -4.37 -5.37 -14.69
N GLY A 13 -4.37 -6.64 -15.08
CA GLY A 13 -3.15 -7.33 -15.50
C GLY A 13 -2.33 -7.85 -14.32
N HIS A 14 -2.77 -7.60 -13.09
CA HIS A 14 -2.09 -8.04 -11.89
C HIS A 14 -2.65 -9.37 -11.38
N PHE A 15 -1.76 -10.28 -11.01
CA PHE A 15 -2.12 -11.52 -10.32
C PHE A 15 -1.87 -11.31 -8.83
N SER A 16 -2.93 -11.01 -8.09
CA SER A 16 -2.85 -10.68 -6.67
C SER A 16 -2.79 -11.93 -5.82
N THR A 17 -1.96 -11.89 -4.78
CA THR A 17 -2.09 -12.89 -3.72
C THR A 17 -3.51 -12.83 -3.14
N ARG A 18 -4.05 -13.97 -2.73
CA ARG A 18 -5.37 -14.05 -2.13
C ARG A 18 -5.43 -13.33 -0.79
N ALA A 19 -4.29 -13.23 -0.10
CA ALA A 19 -4.14 -12.39 1.07
C ALA A 19 -3.64 -11.02 0.62
N ILE A 20 -4.32 -9.96 1.05
CA ILE A 20 -3.97 -8.58 0.76
C ILE A 20 -3.65 -7.90 2.09
N PHE A 21 -2.57 -7.14 2.13
CA PHE A 21 -2.22 -6.41 3.33
C PHE A 21 -3.03 -5.10 3.42
N GLY A 22 -3.93 -5.03 4.38
CA GLY A 22 -4.64 -3.79 4.73
C GLY A 22 -3.82 -3.05 5.78
N SER A 23 -3.33 -1.87 5.44
CA SER A 23 -2.31 -1.18 6.22
C SER A 23 -2.84 -0.28 7.34
N ALA A 24 -4.10 -0.38 7.71
CA ALA A 24 -4.65 0.40 8.83
C ALA A 24 -3.87 0.14 10.13
N CYS A 25 -3.30 -1.05 10.29
CA CYS A 25 -2.48 -1.39 11.45
C CYS A 25 -1.20 -0.56 11.56
N LEU A 26 -0.77 0.10 10.49
CA LEU A 26 0.42 0.97 10.49
C LEU A 26 0.10 2.41 10.90
N LYS A 27 -1.12 2.69 11.28
CA LYS A 27 -1.60 4.05 11.58
C LYS A 27 -0.71 4.80 12.55
N GLN A 28 -0.25 4.11 13.59
CA GLN A 28 0.59 4.70 14.65
C GLN A 28 1.95 4.01 14.75
N ALA A 29 2.31 3.21 13.77
CA ALA A 29 3.58 2.49 13.78
C ALA A 29 4.76 3.43 13.55
N SER A 30 5.90 3.10 14.16
CA SER A 30 7.17 3.72 13.80
C SER A 30 7.64 3.15 12.45
N GLN A 31 8.64 3.79 11.84
CA GLN A 31 9.19 3.27 10.59
C GLN A 31 9.79 1.87 10.80
N ASP A 32 10.49 1.66 11.92
CA ASP A 32 11.09 0.35 12.22
C ASP A 32 10.03 -0.74 12.37
N GLU A 33 8.93 -0.45 13.03
CA GLU A 33 7.82 -1.39 13.16
C GLU A 33 7.20 -1.70 11.80
N ALA A 34 6.97 -0.67 10.99
CA ALA A 34 6.43 -0.84 9.64
C ALA A 34 7.38 -1.64 8.76
N ASP A 35 8.67 -1.37 8.83
CA ASP A 35 9.68 -2.10 8.06
C ASP A 35 9.65 -3.60 8.40
N GLY A 36 9.53 -3.94 9.68
CA GLY A 36 9.43 -5.33 10.10
C GLY A 36 8.22 -6.04 9.51
N VAL A 37 7.07 -5.37 9.49
CA VAL A 37 5.84 -5.93 8.91
C VAL A 37 5.98 -6.09 7.39
N LEU A 38 6.46 -5.06 6.71
CA LEU A 38 6.57 -5.07 5.25
C LEU A 38 7.61 -6.10 4.77
N GLU A 39 8.71 -6.22 5.49
CA GLU A 39 9.71 -7.26 5.21
C GLU A 39 9.09 -8.65 5.28
N LEU A 40 8.27 -8.89 6.30
CA LEU A 40 7.58 -10.16 6.47
C LEU A 40 6.62 -10.43 5.31
N LEU A 41 5.88 -9.42 4.85
CA LEU A 41 4.96 -9.55 3.72
C LEU A 41 5.70 -9.99 2.46
N PHE A 42 6.82 -9.36 2.16
CA PHE A 42 7.62 -9.73 0.99
C PHE A 42 8.22 -11.12 1.12
N LYS A 43 8.65 -11.48 2.32
CA LYS A 43 9.16 -12.83 2.59
C LYS A 43 8.14 -13.91 2.24
N TYR A 44 6.87 -13.67 2.52
CA TYR A 44 5.79 -14.63 2.23
C TYR A 44 5.14 -14.41 0.86
N GLY A 45 5.67 -13.50 0.06
CA GLY A 45 5.23 -13.29 -1.31
C GLY A 45 3.94 -12.50 -1.48
N ILE A 46 3.44 -11.85 -0.42
CA ILE A 46 2.26 -10.98 -0.54
C ILE A 46 2.63 -9.81 -1.45
N ASN A 47 1.82 -9.59 -2.47
CA ASN A 47 2.10 -8.62 -3.53
C ASN A 47 0.98 -7.60 -3.74
N HIS A 48 0.19 -7.35 -2.70
CA HIS A 48 -0.91 -6.39 -2.80
C HIS A 48 -1.05 -5.66 -1.46
N VAL A 49 -0.88 -4.34 -1.50
CA VAL A 49 -0.94 -3.48 -0.32
C VAL A 49 -2.06 -2.47 -0.51
N ASP A 50 -2.98 -2.42 0.43
CA ASP A 50 -4.08 -1.47 0.46
C ASP A 50 -3.87 -0.49 1.60
N THR A 51 -3.93 0.80 1.29
CA THR A 51 -3.75 1.87 2.27
C THR A 51 -4.81 2.96 2.09
N ALA A 52 -4.71 4.03 2.85
CA ALA A 52 -5.62 5.17 2.76
C ALA A 52 -5.00 6.38 3.44
N PRO A 53 -5.35 7.60 2.98
CA PRO A 53 -4.91 8.82 3.67
C PRO A 53 -5.46 8.91 5.10
N GLY A 54 -6.60 8.28 5.38
CA GLY A 54 -7.19 8.23 6.72
C GLY A 54 -6.54 7.24 7.68
N TYR A 55 -5.54 6.49 7.24
CA TYR A 55 -4.83 5.53 8.10
C TYR A 55 -3.61 6.17 8.79
N GLY A 56 -3.78 7.38 9.33
CA GLY A 56 -2.71 8.06 10.05
C GLY A 56 -1.44 8.18 9.20
N ASP A 57 -0.34 7.61 9.67
CA ASP A 57 0.95 7.67 9.00
C ASP A 57 1.24 6.47 8.08
N ALA A 58 0.25 5.62 7.81
CA ALA A 58 0.48 4.41 7.02
C ALA A 58 1.10 4.69 5.65
N GLU A 59 0.57 5.68 4.90
CA GLU A 59 1.14 6.03 3.59
C GLU A 59 2.61 6.46 3.69
N LEU A 60 2.96 7.23 4.73
CA LEU A 60 4.35 7.65 4.98
C LEU A 60 5.25 6.46 5.26
N ARG A 61 4.76 5.46 6.00
CA ARG A 61 5.55 4.27 6.35
C ARG A 61 5.77 3.36 5.16
N ILE A 62 4.78 3.28 4.27
CA ILE A 62 4.85 2.46 3.07
C ILE A 62 5.73 3.10 2.00
N GLY A 63 5.78 4.43 1.94
CA GLY A 63 6.48 5.17 0.88
C GLY A 63 7.88 4.69 0.55
N PRO A 64 8.80 4.54 1.52
CA PRO A 64 10.15 4.04 1.24
C PRO A 64 10.15 2.66 0.58
N TRP A 65 9.24 1.78 0.98
CA TRP A 65 9.10 0.45 0.38
C TRP A 65 8.59 0.52 -1.04
N VAL A 66 7.63 1.40 -1.31
CA VAL A 66 7.12 1.62 -2.67
C VAL A 66 8.26 2.06 -3.58
N LYS A 67 9.05 3.02 -3.12
CA LYS A 67 10.18 3.55 -3.90
C LYS A 67 11.15 2.46 -4.32
N HIS A 68 11.45 1.52 -3.43
CA HIS A 68 12.43 0.46 -3.70
C HIS A 68 11.84 -0.79 -4.35
N HIS A 69 10.53 -1.01 -4.25
CA HIS A 69 9.89 -2.26 -4.65
C HIS A 69 8.67 -2.07 -5.55
N ARG A 70 8.57 -0.93 -6.23
CA ARG A 70 7.36 -0.52 -6.97
C ARG A 70 6.82 -1.58 -7.93
N GLY A 71 7.70 -2.30 -8.62
CA GLY A 71 7.29 -3.33 -9.59
C GLY A 71 6.88 -4.67 -8.97
N GLN A 72 7.01 -4.83 -7.65
CA GLN A 72 6.83 -6.11 -6.99
C GLN A 72 5.45 -6.28 -6.35
N PHE A 73 4.66 -5.23 -6.27
CA PHE A 73 3.34 -5.31 -5.66
C PHE A 73 2.36 -4.29 -6.24
N PHE A 74 1.09 -4.61 -6.10
CA PHE A 74 0.00 -3.72 -6.45
C PHE A 74 -0.28 -2.81 -5.25
N LEU A 75 -0.39 -1.51 -5.49
CA LEU A 75 -0.62 -0.51 -4.46
C LEU A 75 -1.97 0.17 -4.69
N ALA A 76 -2.82 0.17 -3.68
CA ALA A 76 -4.09 0.86 -3.70
C ALA A 76 -4.16 1.84 -2.54
N THR A 77 -4.64 3.05 -2.80
CA THR A 77 -5.01 4.00 -1.77
C THR A 77 -6.41 4.53 -2.06
N LYS A 78 -6.88 5.49 -1.28
CA LYS A 78 -8.26 5.94 -1.33
C LYS A 78 -8.33 7.46 -1.34
N ASN A 79 -9.52 7.96 -1.64
CA ASN A 79 -9.83 9.37 -1.51
C ASN A 79 -11.16 9.50 -0.79
N ASP A 80 -11.22 10.24 0.30
CA ASP A 80 -12.41 10.42 1.10
C ASP A 80 -13.00 11.82 0.97
N GLN A 81 -12.45 12.66 0.10
CA GLN A 81 -12.93 14.01 -0.12
C GLN A 81 -14.02 14.03 -1.18
N ARG A 82 -14.98 14.91 -1.00
CA ARG A 82 -16.16 14.97 -1.85
C ARG A 82 -16.16 16.14 -2.84
N LYS A 83 -15.32 17.14 -2.62
CA LYS A 83 -15.21 18.30 -3.49
C LYS A 83 -13.98 18.17 -4.36
N TYR A 84 -14.05 18.66 -5.59
CA TYR A 84 -13.00 18.49 -6.58
C TYR A 84 -11.63 18.94 -6.06
N ARG A 85 -11.56 20.16 -5.52
CA ARG A 85 -10.28 20.74 -5.11
C ARG A 85 -9.64 19.95 -3.97
N GLU A 86 -10.43 19.63 -2.97
CA GLU A 86 -9.98 18.86 -1.81
C GLU A 86 -9.59 17.42 -2.20
N ALA A 87 -10.35 16.81 -3.09
CA ALA A 87 -10.05 15.46 -3.58
C ALA A 87 -8.75 15.43 -4.36
N ARG A 88 -8.55 16.43 -5.23
CA ARG A 88 -7.31 16.58 -5.99
C ARG A 88 -6.10 16.75 -5.06
N ASP A 89 -6.21 17.65 -4.08
CA ASP A 89 -5.12 17.94 -3.16
C ASP A 89 -4.78 16.71 -2.31
N GLN A 90 -5.79 15.98 -1.86
CA GLN A 90 -5.57 14.74 -1.12
C GLN A 90 -4.87 13.69 -1.99
N PHE A 91 -5.27 13.56 -3.24
CA PHE A 91 -4.66 12.64 -4.17
C PHE A 91 -3.17 12.92 -4.36
N TYR A 92 -2.83 14.18 -4.63
CA TYR A 92 -1.42 14.56 -4.80
C TYR A 92 -0.61 14.35 -3.52
N ARG A 93 -1.21 14.61 -2.36
CA ARG A 93 -0.55 14.34 -1.08
C ARG A 93 -0.27 12.85 -0.89
N SER A 94 -1.21 12.00 -1.27
CA SER A 94 -1.00 10.55 -1.21
C SER A 94 0.14 10.11 -2.13
N LEU A 95 0.21 10.62 -3.35
CA LEU A 95 1.32 10.32 -4.27
C LEU A 95 2.66 10.71 -3.65
N GLU A 96 2.73 11.89 -3.04
CA GLU A 96 3.94 12.37 -2.39
C GLU A 96 4.34 11.48 -1.22
N ARG A 97 3.39 11.16 -0.33
CA ARG A 97 3.65 10.30 0.82
C ARG A 97 4.10 8.91 0.43
N LEU A 98 3.47 8.35 -0.60
CA LEU A 98 3.78 7.02 -1.11
C LEU A 98 5.00 7.01 -2.03
N GLN A 99 5.55 8.17 -2.36
CA GLN A 99 6.72 8.33 -3.24
C GLN A 99 6.49 7.70 -4.61
N VAL A 100 5.31 7.94 -5.19
CA VAL A 100 4.94 7.52 -6.54
C VAL A 100 4.53 8.72 -7.39
N ASP A 101 4.48 8.51 -8.69
CA ASP A 101 4.05 9.53 -9.65
C ASP A 101 2.52 9.55 -9.80
#